data_7eeba8ddc0ef59f99b3c9cc19cd4a36c
#
_entry.id   7eeba8ddc0ef59f99b3c9cc19cd4a36c
#
_cell.length_a   1.000
_cell.length_b   1.000
_cell.length_c   1.000
_cell.angle_alpha   90.00
_cell.angle_beta   90.00
_cell.angle_gamma   90.00
#
_symmetry.space_group_name_H-M   'P 1'
#
loop_
_entity.id
_entity.type
_entity.pdbx_description
1 polymer ?
#
loop_
_entity_poly.entity_id
_entity_poly.type
_entity_poly.pdbx_seq_one_letter_code
_entity_poly.pdbx_strand_id
1 'polypeptide(L)'
;ASGIKPGLPIAVSPRSNLLIAAKADGRAQTFGLDNKHPEISWSALWGKVWYEGYDEPIYSWQSSSADNDFEPKFSLAPLAFGTIKAAFYALLFAVPIAVMGAIYTAYFMAPSMRAIVKPGIEIMAALPTVILGFLGGLWLAPIIEANLSSVLSIFVFLPVVLFLFALAWSLLPDKLINATSGWYGLIVTPLILLSVYLAFALGPFFENVFFDGDSRAWFLEVMGLNYDQR
;
A
#
# COMPACT_ATOMS: atom_id res chain seq x y z
N ALA A 1 26.18 -38.55 -14.10
CA ALA A 1 26.82 -37.94 -15.28
C ALA A 1 28.35 -38.13 -15.31
N SER A 2 28.81 -39.35 -15.03
CA SER A 2 30.23 -39.72 -15.08
C SER A 2 30.62 -39.99 -16.54
N GLY A 3 31.24 -39.05 -17.22
CA GLY A 3 31.77 -39.24 -18.59
C GLY A 3 31.77 -37.97 -19.46
N ILE A 4 31.19 -36.87 -19.04
CA ILE A 4 31.26 -35.62 -19.76
C ILE A 4 32.52 -34.86 -19.30
N LYS A 5 33.48 -34.65 -20.19
CA LYS A 5 34.65 -33.82 -19.89
C LYS A 5 34.31 -32.33 -20.09
N PRO A 6 34.83 -31.43 -19.24
CA PRO A 6 34.71 -29.98 -19.47
C PRO A 6 35.23 -29.58 -20.85
N GLY A 7 34.51 -28.74 -21.59
CA GLY A 7 34.90 -28.24 -22.90
C GLY A 7 34.33 -29.01 -24.09
N LEU A 8 33.54 -30.05 -23.92
CA LEU A 8 32.82 -30.68 -25.01
C LEU A 8 31.53 -29.94 -25.36
N PRO A 9 31.10 -29.88 -26.62
CA PRO A 9 29.91 -29.15 -27.05
C PRO A 9 28.65 -29.76 -26.41
N ILE A 10 27.80 -28.88 -25.87
CA ILE A 10 26.50 -29.21 -25.33
C ILE A 10 25.46 -28.44 -26.13
N ALA A 11 24.38 -29.09 -26.53
CA ALA A 11 23.26 -28.47 -27.22
C ALA A 11 21.96 -28.77 -26.44
N VAL A 12 21.09 -27.78 -26.32
CA VAL A 12 19.75 -27.92 -25.75
C VAL A 12 18.73 -27.91 -26.88
N SER A 13 17.73 -28.78 -26.80
CA SER A 13 16.64 -28.81 -27.78
C SER A 13 15.82 -27.52 -27.76
N PRO A 14 15.20 -27.09 -28.85
CA PRO A 14 14.34 -25.88 -28.88
C PRO A 14 13.16 -25.94 -27.89
N ARG A 15 12.75 -27.13 -27.50
CA ARG A 15 11.69 -27.36 -26.50
C ARG A 15 12.21 -27.46 -25.04
N SER A 16 13.53 -27.27 -24.83
CA SER A 16 14.21 -27.36 -23.54
C SER A 16 13.96 -28.67 -22.77
N ASN A 17 13.57 -29.73 -23.47
CA ASN A 17 13.25 -31.05 -22.89
C ASN A 17 14.35 -32.11 -23.10
N LEU A 18 15.38 -31.78 -23.89
CA LEU A 18 16.50 -32.66 -24.17
C LEU A 18 17.81 -31.88 -24.14
N LEU A 19 18.80 -32.46 -23.49
CA LEU A 19 20.19 -32.00 -23.54
C LEU A 19 21.01 -33.05 -24.28
N ILE A 20 21.75 -32.63 -25.26
CA ILE A 20 22.67 -33.47 -26.06
C ILE A 20 24.09 -33.08 -25.68
N ALA A 21 24.85 -34.00 -25.16
CA ALA A 21 26.26 -33.79 -24.82
C ALA A 21 27.14 -34.72 -25.65
N ALA A 22 28.19 -34.19 -26.25
CA ALA A 22 29.20 -35.00 -26.94
C ALA A 22 30.10 -35.70 -25.91
N LYS A 23 30.45 -36.96 -26.17
CA LYS A 23 31.44 -37.71 -25.41
C LYS A 23 32.81 -37.63 -26.08
N ALA A 24 33.86 -37.90 -25.31
CA ALA A 24 35.24 -37.94 -25.80
C ALA A 24 35.50 -39.04 -26.85
N ASP A 25 34.60 -40.03 -26.96
CA ASP A 25 34.62 -41.11 -27.92
C ASP A 25 33.92 -40.77 -29.27
N GLY A 26 33.46 -39.51 -29.42
CA GLY A 26 32.75 -39.06 -30.62
C GLY A 26 31.26 -39.42 -30.64
N ARG A 27 30.74 -40.07 -29.61
CA ARG A 27 29.31 -40.37 -29.50
C ARG A 27 28.54 -39.24 -28.83
N ALA A 28 27.30 -39.02 -29.23
CA ALA A 28 26.37 -38.11 -28.55
C ALA A 28 25.57 -38.88 -27.51
N GLN A 29 25.41 -38.29 -26.35
CA GLN A 29 24.51 -38.81 -25.29
C GLN A 29 23.39 -37.79 -25.08
N THR A 30 22.16 -38.29 -25.09
CA THR A 30 20.97 -37.50 -24.82
C THR A 30 20.50 -37.71 -23.38
N PHE A 31 20.13 -36.61 -22.75
CA PHE A 31 19.54 -36.58 -21.42
C PHE A 31 18.15 -35.96 -21.53
N GLY A 32 17.12 -36.61 -21.02
CA GLY A 32 15.81 -35.99 -20.87
C GLY A 32 15.87 -34.95 -19.76
N LEU A 33 15.40 -33.75 -20.07
CA LEU A 33 15.22 -32.66 -19.10
C LEU A 33 13.74 -32.56 -18.78
N ASP A 34 13.38 -32.79 -17.55
CA ASP A 34 12.05 -32.46 -17.03
C ASP A 34 12.13 -31.11 -16.31
N ASN A 35 12.15 -30.06 -17.08
CA ASN A 35 12.26 -28.69 -16.63
C ASN A 35 11.16 -27.84 -17.30
N LYS A 36 9.91 -28.15 -16.96
CA LYS A 36 8.74 -27.53 -17.59
C LYS A 36 8.61 -26.03 -17.25
N HIS A 37 9.12 -25.64 -16.09
CA HIS A 37 9.02 -24.30 -15.55
C HIS A 37 10.33 -23.87 -14.90
N PRO A 38 11.41 -23.65 -15.68
CA PRO A 38 12.72 -23.26 -15.16
C PRO A 38 12.67 -21.90 -14.42
N GLU A 39 11.73 -21.06 -14.79
CA GLU A 39 11.46 -19.74 -14.20
C GLU A 39 10.89 -19.83 -12.76
N ILE A 40 10.33 -21.00 -12.35
CA ILE A 40 9.71 -21.21 -11.05
C ILE A 40 10.59 -22.15 -10.21
N SER A 41 11.63 -21.60 -9.61
CA SER A 41 12.46 -22.29 -8.61
C SER A 41 12.48 -21.50 -7.31
N TRP A 42 12.78 -22.19 -6.17
CA TRP A 42 12.92 -21.47 -4.89
C TRP A 42 13.95 -20.33 -4.95
N SER A 43 15.04 -20.53 -5.69
CA SER A 43 16.05 -19.51 -5.90
C SER A 43 15.55 -18.37 -6.77
N ALA A 44 14.75 -18.64 -7.82
CA ALA A 44 14.16 -17.59 -8.65
C ALA A 44 13.06 -16.82 -7.93
N LEU A 45 12.27 -17.48 -7.08
CA LEU A 45 11.19 -16.83 -6.33
C LEU A 45 11.70 -15.90 -5.21
N TRP A 46 12.79 -16.26 -4.52
CA TRP A 46 13.25 -15.55 -3.33
C TRP A 46 14.66 -14.97 -3.45
N GLY A 47 15.43 -15.40 -4.46
CA GLY A 47 16.77 -14.89 -4.75
C GLY A 47 16.78 -13.79 -5.81
N LYS A 48 17.94 -13.16 -5.96
CA LYS A 48 18.20 -12.28 -7.10
C LYS A 48 18.51 -13.14 -8.33
N VAL A 49 17.90 -12.80 -9.45
CA VAL A 49 18.12 -13.48 -10.75
C VAL A 49 18.72 -12.49 -11.72
N TRP A 50 19.70 -12.98 -12.50
CA TRP A 50 20.28 -12.18 -13.59
C TRP A 50 19.47 -12.39 -14.85
N TYR A 51 18.63 -11.44 -15.19
CA TYR A 51 17.81 -11.46 -16.39
C TYR A 51 18.57 -10.83 -17.57
N GLU A 52 18.19 -11.21 -18.80
CA GLU A 52 18.75 -10.63 -20.00
C GLU A 52 18.50 -9.11 -20.05
N GLY A 53 19.54 -8.35 -20.42
CA GLY A 53 19.47 -6.88 -20.49
C GLY A 53 19.65 -6.13 -19.16
N TYR A 54 19.98 -6.82 -18.07
CA TYR A 54 20.31 -6.19 -16.78
C TYR A 54 21.81 -6.32 -16.49
N ASP A 55 22.40 -5.26 -15.91
CA ASP A 55 23.84 -5.23 -15.59
C ASP A 55 24.16 -6.07 -14.34
N GLU A 56 23.18 -6.29 -13.45
CA GLU A 56 23.36 -7.04 -12.21
C GLU A 56 22.13 -7.89 -11.86
N PRO A 57 22.29 -8.92 -11.00
CA PRO A 57 21.15 -9.70 -10.50
C PRO A 57 20.20 -8.84 -9.69
N ILE A 58 18.90 -8.89 -10.02
CA ILE A 58 17.86 -8.08 -9.39
C ILE A 58 16.68 -8.94 -8.90
N TYR A 59 15.84 -8.34 -8.05
CA TYR A 59 14.51 -8.84 -7.75
C TYR A 59 13.53 -8.17 -8.72
N SER A 60 12.81 -8.93 -9.51
CA SER A 60 11.81 -8.39 -10.43
C SER A 60 10.57 -9.26 -10.48
N TRP A 61 9.40 -8.62 -10.52
CA TRP A 61 8.13 -9.28 -10.78
C TRP A 61 7.52 -8.72 -12.05
N GLN A 62 7.41 -9.56 -13.07
CA GLN A 62 6.74 -9.25 -14.33
C GLN A 62 6.22 -10.54 -14.93
N SER A 63 4.90 -10.76 -14.85
CA SER A 63 4.26 -12.02 -15.26
C SER A 63 3.87 -12.07 -16.74
N SER A 64 3.74 -10.93 -17.39
CA SER A 64 3.34 -10.83 -18.81
C SER A 64 3.92 -9.58 -19.46
N SER A 65 4.05 -9.62 -20.79
CA SER A 65 4.39 -8.49 -21.64
C SER A 65 3.59 -8.56 -22.93
N ALA A 66 3.57 -7.47 -23.68
CA ALA A 66 3.00 -7.40 -25.02
C ALA A 66 3.93 -7.99 -26.09
N ASP A 67 5.22 -8.19 -25.76
CA ASP A 67 6.25 -8.67 -26.70
C ASP A 67 6.37 -10.19 -26.69
N ASN A 68 6.69 -10.77 -27.85
CA ASN A 68 6.82 -12.22 -28.04
C ASN A 68 8.13 -12.80 -27.45
N ASP A 69 9.16 -11.97 -27.25
CA ASP A 69 10.47 -12.36 -26.68
C ASP A 69 10.55 -12.03 -25.19
N PHE A 70 9.46 -12.24 -24.48
CA PHE A 70 9.34 -11.92 -23.07
C PHE A 70 9.86 -13.05 -22.17
N GLU A 71 10.78 -12.72 -21.27
CA GLU A 71 11.22 -13.58 -20.19
C GLU A 71 10.41 -13.28 -18.92
N PRO A 72 9.56 -14.22 -18.44
CA PRO A 72 8.76 -13.99 -17.25
C PRO A 72 9.64 -13.92 -15.99
N LYS A 73 9.37 -12.94 -15.13
CA LYS A 73 10.11 -12.67 -13.89
C LYS A 73 9.18 -12.86 -12.70
N PHE A 74 9.48 -13.84 -11.84
CA PHE A 74 8.58 -14.26 -10.76
C PHE A 74 9.17 -14.09 -9.36
N SER A 75 10.00 -13.07 -9.12
CA SER A 75 10.49 -12.82 -7.78
C SER A 75 9.36 -12.38 -6.83
N LEU A 76 9.09 -13.18 -5.81
CA LEU A 76 8.11 -12.85 -4.76
C LEU A 76 8.64 -11.86 -3.72
N ALA A 77 9.95 -11.65 -3.67
CA ALA A 77 10.58 -10.78 -2.67
C ALA A 77 10.03 -9.34 -2.70
N PRO A 78 9.92 -8.64 -3.87
CA PRO A 78 9.33 -7.30 -3.93
C PRO A 78 7.86 -7.26 -3.50
N LEU A 79 7.08 -8.27 -3.88
CA LEU A 79 5.66 -8.35 -3.53
C LEU A 79 5.47 -8.56 -2.02
N ALA A 80 6.21 -9.51 -1.44
CA ALA A 80 6.16 -9.80 -0.01
C ALA A 80 6.60 -8.58 0.80
N PHE A 81 7.71 -7.95 0.43
CA PHE A 81 8.19 -6.73 1.10
C PHE A 81 7.20 -5.59 0.98
N GLY A 82 6.65 -5.34 -0.21
CA GLY A 82 5.64 -4.31 -0.45
C GLY A 82 4.39 -4.52 0.38
N THR A 83 3.90 -5.76 0.47
CA THR A 83 2.72 -6.13 1.27
C THR A 83 2.97 -5.93 2.77
N ILE A 84 4.11 -6.39 3.29
CA ILE A 84 4.48 -6.22 4.70
C ILE A 84 4.64 -4.73 5.03
N LYS A 85 5.31 -3.97 4.18
CA LYS A 85 5.48 -2.52 4.31
C LYS A 85 4.14 -1.80 4.35
N ALA A 86 3.23 -2.11 3.42
CA ALA A 86 1.90 -1.51 3.36
C ALA A 86 1.08 -1.86 4.61
N ALA A 87 1.10 -3.12 5.05
CA ALA A 87 0.42 -3.56 6.27
C ALA A 87 0.97 -2.86 7.52
N PHE A 88 2.28 -2.71 7.62
CA PHE A 88 2.91 -1.99 8.74
C PHE A 88 2.46 -0.53 8.81
N TYR A 89 2.47 0.20 7.70
CA TYR A 89 2.01 1.58 7.67
C TYR A 89 0.50 1.70 7.96
N ALA A 90 -0.30 0.80 7.42
CA ALA A 90 -1.73 0.77 7.72
C ALA A 90 -1.99 0.58 9.21
N LEU A 91 -1.30 -0.34 9.88
CA LEU A 91 -1.42 -0.60 11.31
C LEU A 91 -0.91 0.58 12.15
N LEU A 92 0.15 1.26 11.73
CA LEU A 92 0.70 2.43 12.42
C LEU A 92 -0.35 3.53 12.62
N PHE A 93 -1.23 3.72 11.64
CA PHE A 93 -2.33 4.69 11.73
C PHE A 93 -3.61 4.07 12.30
N ALA A 94 -3.97 2.86 11.91
CA ALA A 94 -5.24 2.25 12.30
C ALA A 94 -5.30 1.92 13.80
N VAL A 95 -4.21 1.41 14.39
CA VAL A 95 -4.19 0.98 15.79
C VAL A 95 -4.41 2.15 16.76
N PRO A 96 -3.67 3.29 16.68
CA PRO A 96 -3.93 4.43 17.55
C PRO A 96 -5.36 4.98 17.42
N ILE A 97 -5.86 5.10 16.19
CA ILE A 97 -7.23 5.59 15.96
C ILE A 97 -8.27 4.63 16.56
N ALA A 98 -8.10 3.32 16.35
CA ALA A 98 -9.01 2.32 16.92
C ALA A 98 -9.00 2.32 18.45
N VAL A 99 -7.82 2.40 19.08
CA VAL A 99 -7.69 2.45 20.53
C VAL A 99 -8.32 3.72 21.10
N MET A 100 -8.05 4.88 20.51
CA MET A 100 -8.67 6.15 20.95
C MET A 100 -10.19 6.12 20.77
N GLY A 101 -10.68 5.59 19.64
CA GLY A 101 -12.11 5.41 19.41
C GLY A 101 -12.77 4.46 20.41
N ALA A 102 -12.11 3.36 20.76
CA ALA A 102 -12.58 2.41 21.75
C ALA A 102 -12.65 3.05 23.15
N ILE A 103 -11.61 3.79 23.57
CA ILE A 103 -11.58 4.51 24.84
C ILE A 103 -12.70 5.55 24.88
N TYR A 104 -12.87 6.35 23.84
CA TYR A 104 -13.92 7.34 23.75
C TYR A 104 -15.31 6.70 23.88
N THR A 105 -15.55 5.62 23.13
CA THR A 105 -16.83 4.90 23.15
C THR A 105 -17.11 4.27 24.51
N ALA A 106 -16.08 3.74 25.18
CA ALA A 106 -16.23 3.07 26.47
C ALA A 106 -16.48 4.05 27.64
N TYR A 107 -15.75 5.16 27.67
CA TYR A 107 -15.71 6.04 28.84
C TYR A 107 -16.44 7.39 28.68
N PHE A 108 -16.40 7.98 27.48
CA PHE A 108 -16.86 9.34 27.24
C PHE A 108 -18.20 9.43 26.50
N MET A 109 -18.59 8.38 25.78
CA MET A 109 -19.80 8.40 24.96
C MET A 109 -21.03 8.19 25.80
N ALA A 110 -22.06 9.04 25.61
CA ALA A 110 -23.35 8.91 26.26
C ALA A 110 -24.01 7.54 25.96
N PRO A 111 -24.68 6.92 26.94
CA PRO A 111 -25.28 5.58 26.78
C PRO A 111 -26.24 5.47 25.59
N SER A 112 -27.03 6.51 25.31
CA SER A 112 -27.94 6.56 24.15
C SER A 112 -27.22 6.52 22.83
N MET A 113 -26.12 7.26 22.68
CA MET A 113 -25.29 7.21 21.47
C MET A 113 -24.53 5.90 21.34
N ARG A 114 -24.01 5.37 22.45
CA ARG A 114 -23.31 4.09 22.47
C ARG A 114 -24.19 2.95 21.97
N ALA A 115 -25.49 2.96 22.29
CA ALA A 115 -26.45 1.97 21.82
C ALA A 115 -26.63 1.95 20.30
N ILE A 116 -26.32 3.05 19.60
CA ILE A 116 -26.38 3.17 18.15
C ILE A 116 -25.02 2.91 17.51
N VAL A 117 -23.96 3.53 18.06
CA VAL A 117 -22.60 3.48 17.49
C VAL A 117 -22.00 2.10 17.59
N LYS A 118 -22.19 1.40 18.73
CA LYS A 118 -21.59 0.06 18.93
C LYS A 118 -22.09 -0.97 17.92
N PRO A 119 -23.40 -1.14 17.67
CA PRO A 119 -23.88 -2.04 16.61
C PRO A 119 -23.40 -1.61 15.21
N GLY A 120 -23.29 -0.31 14.95
CA GLY A 120 -22.76 0.20 13.69
C GLY A 120 -21.31 -0.26 13.44
N ILE A 121 -20.45 -0.17 14.44
CA ILE A 121 -19.06 -0.65 14.36
C ILE A 121 -19.02 -2.19 14.19
N GLU A 122 -19.89 -2.93 14.89
CA GLU A 122 -19.98 -4.38 14.76
C GLU A 122 -20.40 -4.81 13.34
N ILE A 123 -21.35 -4.11 12.72
CA ILE A 123 -21.75 -4.33 11.33
C ILE A 123 -20.59 -4.02 10.37
N MET A 124 -19.87 -2.91 10.59
CA MET A 124 -18.70 -2.58 9.78
C MET A 124 -17.57 -3.62 9.90
N ALA A 125 -17.38 -4.19 11.10
CA ALA A 125 -16.40 -5.25 11.31
C ALA A 125 -16.78 -6.58 10.63
N ALA A 126 -18.08 -6.81 10.37
CA ALA A 126 -18.58 -7.98 9.65
C ALA A 126 -18.44 -7.87 8.12
N LEU A 127 -18.13 -6.67 7.59
CA LEU A 127 -17.94 -6.49 6.15
C LEU A 127 -16.70 -7.23 5.67
N PRO A 128 -16.74 -7.84 4.46
CA PRO A 128 -15.57 -8.50 3.88
C PRO A 128 -14.41 -7.53 3.67
N THR A 129 -13.33 -7.72 4.41
CA THR A 129 -12.16 -6.83 4.38
C THR A 129 -11.51 -6.74 3.00
N VAL A 130 -11.57 -7.83 2.21
CA VAL A 130 -11.06 -7.86 0.83
C VAL A 130 -11.84 -6.89 -0.07
N ILE A 131 -13.17 -6.83 0.06
CA ILE A 131 -14.01 -5.90 -0.73
C ILE A 131 -13.69 -4.45 -0.33
N LEU A 132 -13.55 -4.18 0.98
CA LEU A 132 -13.17 -2.85 1.46
C LEU A 132 -11.77 -2.45 0.97
N GLY A 133 -10.82 -3.38 0.99
CA GLY A 133 -9.46 -3.15 0.47
C GLY A 133 -9.46 -2.87 -1.04
N PHE A 134 -10.24 -3.63 -1.82
CA PHE A 134 -10.39 -3.43 -3.24
C PHE A 134 -11.02 -2.06 -3.57
N LEU A 135 -12.10 -1.71 -2.87
CA LEU A 135 -12.74 -0.40 -3.03
C LEU A 135 -11.79 0.75 -2.62
N GLY A 136 -11.06 0.56 -1.53
CA GLY A 136 -10.04 1.50 -1.07
C GLY A 136 -8.93 1.70 -2.10
N GLY A 137 -8.41 0.62 -2.67
CA GLY A 137 -7.33 0.68 -3.67
C GLY A 137 -7.75 1.25 -5.01
N LEU A 138 -8.94 0.90 -5.52
CA LEU A 138 -9.38 1.33 -6.85
C LEU A 138 -10.06 2.71 -6.85
N TRP A 139 -10.72 3.07 -5.79
CA TRP A 139 -11.51 4.30 -5.74
C TRP A 139 -10.90 5.35 -4.80
N LEU A 140 -10.61 4.99 -3.56
CA LEU A 140 -10.16 5.96 -2.56
C LEU A 140 -8.69 6.36 -2.78
N ALA A 141 -7.80 5.41 -3.10
CA ALA A 141 -6.38 5.69 -3.27
C ALA A 141 -6.10 6.70 -4.39
N PRO A 142 -6.71 6.63 -5.61
CA PRO A 142 -6.54 7.65 -6.64
C PRO A 142 -7.04 9.03 -6.23
N ILE A 143 -8.13 9.11 -5.44
CA ILE A 143 -8.65 10.39 -4.92
C ILE A 143 -7.65 11.01 -3.94
N ILE A 144 -7.11 10.20 -3.02
CA ILE A 144 -6.09 10.66 -2.07
C ILE A 144 -4.83 11.11 -2.81
N GLU A 145 -4.38 10.33 -3.79
CA GLU A 145 -3.19 10.65 -4.58
C GLU A 145 -3.36 11.95 -5.36
N ALA A 146 -4.53 12.17 -5.97
CA ALA A 146 -4.82 13.39 -6.72
C ALA A 146 -4.94 14.64 -5.81
N ASN A 147 -5.24 14.45 -4.52
CA ASN A 147 -5.48 15.55 -3.57
C ASN A 147 -4.58 15.42 -2.33
N LEU A 148 -3.33 14.98 -2.51
CA LEU A 148 -2.43 14.65 -1.41
C LEU A 148 -2.24 15.81 -0.42
N SER A 149 -2.02 17.01 -0.93
CA SER A 149 -1.84 18.22 -0.13
C SER A 149 -3.08 18.58 0.68
N SER A 150 -4.26 18.43 0.09
CA SER A 150 -5.55 18.64 0.78
C SER A 150 -5.77 17.58 1.87
N VAL A 151 -5.44 16.33 1.61
CA VAL A 151 -5.55 15.25 2.61
C VAL A 151 -4.58 15.48 3.76
N LEU A 152 -3.33 15.88 3.48
CA LEU A 152 -2.37 16.23 4.53
C LEU A 152 -2.81 17.44 5.35
N SER A 153 -3.43 18.43 4.72
CA SER A 153 -3.95 19.61 5.41
C SER A 153 -5.08 19.30 6.39
N ILE A 154 -5.82 18.16 6.23
CA ILE A 154 -6.82 17.71 7.20
C ILE A 154 -6.19 17.52 8.59
N PHE A 155 -4.97 16.98 8.66
CA PHE A 155 -4.25 16.78 9.93
C PHE A 155 -3.93 18.09 10.66
N VAL A 156 -3.94 19.21 9.96
CA VAL A 156 -3.77 20.55 10.53
C VAL A 156 -5.12 21.18 10.83
N PHE A 157 -6.03 21.20 9.85
CA PHE A 157 -7.32 21.91 10.01
C PHE A 157 -8.24 21.23 11.03
N LEU A 158 -8.27 19.91 11.10
CA LEU A 158 -9.15 19.19 12.02
C LEU A 158 -8.83 19.51 13.50
N PRO A 159 -7.58 19.38 13.99
CA PRO A 159 -7.24 19.79 15.34
C PRO A 159 -7.48 21.27 15.61
N VAL A 160 -7.15 22.14 14.66
CA VAL A 160 -7.33 23.60 14.81
C VAL A 160 -8.80 23.97 14.95
N VAL A 161 -9.67 23.46 14.07
CA VAL A 161 -11.12 23.71 14.12
C VAL A 161 -11.72 23.16 15.41
N LEU A 162 -11.36 21.95 15.82
CA LEU A 162 -11.83 21.36 17.08
C LEU A 162 -11.34 22.14 18.29
N PHE A 163 -10.09 22.60 18.28
CA PHE A 163 -9.54 23.41 19.37
C PHE A 163 -10.25 24.78 19.48
N LEU A 164 -10.42 25.48 18.35
CA LEU A 164 -11.15 26.75 18.31
C LEU A 164 -12.61 26.58 18.77
N PHE A 165 -13.24 25.49 18.34
CA PHE A 165 -14.59 25.16 18.82
C PHE A 165 -14.60 24.90 20.32
N ALA A 166 -13.67 24.10 20.86
CA ALA A 166 -13.60 23.83 22.30
C ALA A 166 -13.39 25.12 23.11
N LEU A 167 -12.56 26.02 22.58
CA LEU A 167 -12.34 27.35 23.18
C LEU A 167 -13.60 28.22 23.13
N ALA A 168 -14.28 28.26 22.00
CA ALA A 168 -15.56 28.97 21.86
C ALA A 168 -16.64 28.34 22.78
N TRP A 169 -16.66 27.00 22.88
CA TRP A 169 -17.58 26.27 23.75
C TRP A 169 -17.36 26.59 25.23
N SER A 170 -16.12 26.76 25.66
CA SER A 170 -15.78 27.12 27.05
C SER A 170 -16.24 28.53 27.44
N LEU A 171 -16.55 29.37 26.48
CA LEU A 171 -17.08 30.74 26.73
C LEU A 171 -18.60 30.78 26.79
N LEU A 172 -19.31 29.65 26.54
CA LEU A 172 -20.77 29.59 26.62
C LEU A 172 -21.27 29.51 28.05
N PRO A 173 -22.44 30.06 28.34
CA PRO A 173 -23.09 29.94 29.67
C PRO A 173 -23.45 28.48 29.97
N ASP A 174 -23.32 28.10 31.25
CA ASP A 174 -23.60 26.73 31.75
C ASP A 174 -24.98 26.20 31.35
N LYS A 175 -25.99 27.09 31.21
CA LYS A 175 -27.32 26.72 30.76
C LYS A 175 -27.35 26.07 29.37
N LEU A 176 -26.56 26.59 28.44
CA LEU A 176 -26.45 26.05 27.06
C LEU A 176 -25.64 24.76 27.04
N ILE A 177 -24.57 24.70 27.82
CA ILE A 177 -23.71 23.52 27.95
C ILE A 177 -24.53 22.34 28.50
N ASN A 178 -25.32 22.58 29.54
CA ASN A 178 -26.15 21.55 30.16
C ASN A 178 -27.32 21.12 29.27
N ALA A 179 -27.91 22.01 28.49
CA ALA A 179 -28.98 21.69 27.54
C ALA A 179 -28.53 20.76 26.41
N THR A 180 -27.24 20.83 26.03
CA THR A 180 -26.65 20.02 24.99
C THR A 180 -25.91 18.76 25.49
N SER A 181 -25.96 18.52 26.80
CA SER A 181 -25.36 17.36 27.43
C SER A 181 -25.88 16.06 26.80
N GLY A 182 -24.96 15.21 26.32
CA GLY A 182 -25.27 13.95 25.65
C GLY A 182 -25.36 14.03 24.13
N TRP A 183 -25.41 15.21 23.53
CA TRP A 183 -25.49 15.39 22.06
C TRP A 183 -24.20 15.93 21.43
N TYR A 184 -23.10 15.95 22.20
CA TYR A 184 -21.81 16.49 21.72
C TYR A 184 -21.32 15.87 20.40
N GLY A 185 -21.53 14.56 20.21
CA GLY A 185 -21.14 13.90 18.97
C GLY A 185 -21.85 14.48 17.73
N LEU A 186 -23.12 14.84 17.88
CA LEU A 186 -23.91 15.41 16.78
C LEU A 186 -23.50 16.85 16.47
N ILE A 187 -23.00 17.58 17.46
CA ILE A 187 -22.48 18.95 17.31
C ILE A 187 -21.09 18.93 16.69
N VAL A 188 -20.26 17.94 17.03
CA VAL A 188 -18.90 17.81 16.49
C VAL A 188 -18.90 17.32 15.03
N THR A 189 -19.91 16.55 14.60
CA THR A 189 -20.00 16.05 13.23
C THR A 189 -19.93 17.15 12.16
N PRO A 190 -20.72 18.23 12.21
CA PRO A 190 -20.61 19.33 11.23
C PRO A 190 -19.25 20.05 11.28
N LEU A 191 -18.57 20.07 12.43
CA LEU A 191 -17.23 20.66 12.54
C LEU A 191 -16.17 19.78 11.84
N ILE A 192 -16.30 18.47 11.93
CA ILE A 192 -15.45 17.56 11.17
C ILE A 192 -15.65 17.78 9.67
N LEU A 193 -16.90 17.87 9.22
CA LEU A 193 -17.23 18.14 7.83
C LEU A 193 -16.69 19.50 7.37
N LEU A 194 -16.81 20.53 8.22
CA LEU A 194 -16.24 21.84 7.97
C LEU A 194 -14.71 21.79 7.88
N SER A 195 -14.04 21.01 8.74
CA SER A 195 -12.58 20.83 8.71
C SER A 195 -12.13 20.20 7.39
N VAL A 196 -12.83 19.15 6.94
CA VAL A 196 -12.57 18.51 5.65
C VAL A 196 -12.82 19.48 4.51
N TYR A 197 -13.92 20.20 4.51
CA TYR A 197 -14.21 21.22 3.50
C TYR A 197 -13.11 22.29 3.43
N LEU A 198 -12.69 22.83 4.57
CA LEU A 198 -11.61 23.82 4.64
C LEU A 198 -10.27 23.24 4.14
N ALA A 199 -9.97 21.98 4.47
CA ALA A 199 -8.77 21.32 3.99
C ALA A 199 -8.75 21.22 2.46
N PHE A 200 -9.86 20.88 1.83
CA PHE A 200 -9.95 20.83 0.37
C PHE A 200 -9.99 22.23 -0.26
N ALA A 201 -10.69 23.18 0.33
CA ALA A 201 -10.77 24.55 -0.17
C ALA A 201 -9.42 25.29 -0.08
N LEU A 202 -8.68 25.06 1.00
CA LEU A 202 -7.37 25.69 1.24
C LEU A 202 -6.18 24.78 0.87
N GLY A 203 -6.45 23.59 0.34
CA GLY A 203 -5.43 22.62 -0.11
C GLY A 203 -4.39 23.23 -1.06
N PRO A 204 -4.79 23.97 -2.13
CA PRO A 204 -3.83 24.62 -3.02
C PRO A 204 -2.96 25.68 -2.32
N PHE A 205 -3.51 26.41 -1.36
CA PHE A 205 -2.73 27.34 -0.54
C PHE A 205 -1.71 26.58 0.34
N PHE A 206 -2.15 25.51 0.97
CA PHE A 206 -1.29 24.66 1.79
C PHE A 206 -0.16 24.03 0.94
N GLU A 207 -0.46 23.62 -0.29
CA GLU A 207 0.51 23.08 -1.24
C GLU A 207 1.59 24.12 -1.60
N ASN A 208 1.19 25.34 -1.90
CA ASN A 208 2.13 26.41 -2.20
C ASN A 208 3.03 26.79 -1.01
N VAL A 209 2.50 26.74 0.22
CA VAL A 209 3.26 27.14 1.41
C VAL A 209 4.23 26.07 1.90
N PHE A 210 3.84 24.78 1.81
CA PHE A 210 4.60 23.67 2.40
C PHE A 210 5.33 22.80 1.38
N PHE A 211 4.91 22.83 0.11
CA PHE A 211 5.41 21.93 -0.93
C PHE A 211 5.84 22.65 -2.22
N ASP A 212 6.10 23.96 -2.15
CA ASP A 212 6.52 24.79 -3.29
C ASP A 212 5.62 24.69 -4.53
N GLY A 213 4.33 24.40 -4.32
CA GLY A 213 3.32 24.29 -5.37
C GLY A 213 3.18 22.92 -6.05
N ASP A 214 4.04 21.96 -5.72
CA ASP A 214 3.93 20.58 -6.21
C ASP A 214 4.40 19.59 -5.12
N SER A 215 3.43 19.03 -4.42
CA SER A 215 3.69 18.05 -3.36
C SER A 215 4.40 16.79 -3.87
N ARG A 216 4.15 16.37 -5.11
CA ARG A 216 4.79 15.18 -5.70
C ARG A 216 6.25 15.44 -6.00
N ALA A 217 6.57 16.56 -6.65
CA ALA A 217 7.94 16.97 -6.92
C ALA A 217 8.73 17.15 -5.62
N TRP A 218 8.12 17.74 -4.60
CA TRP A 218 8.73 17.91 -3.29
C TRP A 218 9.08 16.56 -2.62
N PHE A 219 8.17 15.56 -2.67
CA PHE A 219 8.48 14.23 -2.14
C PHE A 219 9.58 13.50 -2.93
N LEU A 220 9.67 13.71 -4.24
CA LEU A 220 10.75 13.17 -5.07
C LEU A 220 12.10 13.77 -4.68
N GLU A 221 12.15 15.08 -4.53
CA GLU A 221 13.42 15.81 -4.31
C GLU A 221 13.91 15.68 -2.87
N VAL A 222 13.04 15.88 -1.89
CA VAL A 222 13.42 15.91 -0.46
C VAL A 222 13.54 14.52 0.14
N MET A 223 12.67 13.58 -0.23
CA MET A 223 12.68 12.21 0.31
C MET A 223 13.34 11.17 -0.60
N GLY A 224 13.78 11.55 -1.79
CA GLY A 224 14.40 10.64 -2.75
C GLY A 224 13.47 9.52 -3.22
N LEU A 225 12.16 9.74 -3.16
CA LEU A 225 11.15 8.79 -3.59
C LEU A 225 11.02 8.87 -5.10
N ASN A 226 11.56 7.88 -5.81
CA ASN A 226 11.42 7.81 -7.26
C ASN A 226 9.99 7.38 -7.61
N TYR A 227 9.15 8.32 -8.02
CA TYR A 227 7.73 8.08 -8.36
C TYR A 227 7.56 7.36 -9.72
N ASP A 228 8.61 7.31 -10.54
CA ASP A 228 8.60 6.77 -11.90
C ASP A 228 8.85 5.25 -12.00
N GLN A 229 8.89 4.55 -10.89
CA GLN A 229 8.89 3.08 -10.94
C GLN A 229 7.45 2.56 -11.00
N ARG A 230 6.83 2.74 -12.14
CA ARG A 230 5.62 2.02 -12.54
C ARG A 230 5.98 0.73 -13.25
#